data_261bd7be3d8fcfa48ef1260caeccc5c3
#
_entry.id   261bd7be3d8fcfa48ef1260caeccc5c3
#
_cell.length_a   1.000
_cell.length_b   1.000
_cell.length_c   1.000
_cell.angle_alpha   90.00
_cell.angle_beta   90.00
_cell.angle_gamma   90.00
#
_symmetry.space_group_name_H-M   'P 1'
#
loop_
_entity.id
_entity.type
_entity.pdbx_description
1 polymer ?
#
loop_
_entity_poly.entity_id
_entity_poly.type
_entity_poly.pdbx_seq_one_letter_code
_entity_poly.pdbx_strand_id
1 'polypeptide(L)'
;MATIVRSLHVALLVSDLDRAATFYEGILGLEAAPRSLTFPGLWFQIGEFQIHLMQCDGWQAPCPRPDKWGRNPHVALQVDDLAALKTRLLENGYLVQMSASGRAALFTQDGDGNMIEISQA
;
A
#
# COMPACT_ATOMS: atom_id res chain seq x y z
N MET A 1 25.04 14.07 -18.56
CA MET A 1 23.65 13.96 -18.08
C MET A 1 23.57 12.95 -16.93
N ALA A 2 22.84 13.29 -15.89
CA ALA A 2 22.68 12.38 -14.75
C ALA A 2 21.65 11.28 -15.06
N THR A 3 21.80 10.11 -14.44
CA THR A 3 20.89 8.97 -14.60
C THR A 3 20.31 8.57 -13.24
N ILE A 4 18.98 8.38 -13.18
CA ILE A 4 18.34 7.81 -12.00
C ILE A 4 18.76 6.33 -11.91
N VAL A 5 19.32 5.92 -10.77
CA VAL A 5 19.92 4.59 -10.62
C VAL A 5 19.03 3.58 -9.89
N ARG A 6 18.11 4.04 -9.03
CA ARG A 6 17.15 3.12 -8.36
C ARG A 6 16.04 3.89 -7.66
N SER A 7 14.99 3.16 -7.32
CA SER A 7 13.94 3.65 -6.41
C SER A 7 14.35 3.41 -4.96
N LEU A 8 13.97 4.30 -4.06
CA LEU A 8 14.28 4.21 -2.62
C LEU A 8 13.03 3.93 -1.79
N HIS A 9 12.04 4.80 -1.90
CA HIS A 9 10.80 4.66 -1.14
C HIS A 9 9.65 5.42 -1.80
N VAL A 10 8.45 5.11 -1.36
CA VAL A 10 7.25 5.91 -1.56
C VAL A 10 6.78 6.44 -0.22
N ALA A 11 6.31 7.68 -0.17
CA ALA A 11 5.74 8.27 1.04
C ALA A 11 4.24 8.48 0.86
N LEU A 12 3.45 8.00 1.82
CA LEU A 12 1.99 8.09 1.82
C LEU A 12 1.52 8.76 3.10
N LEU A 13 0.42 9.51 3.00
CA LEU A 13 -0.23 10.09 4.17
C LEU A 13 -1.30 9.12 4.68
N VAL A 14 -1.41 9.03 6.00
CA VAL A 14 -2.46 8.27 6.70
C VAL A 14 -3.01 9.11 7.84
N SER A 15 -4.28 8.93 8.18
CA SER A 15 -4.89 9.70 9.25
C SER A 15 -4.67 9.11 10.65
N ASP A 16 -4.38 7.81 10.72
CA ASP A 16 -4.25 7.07 11.98
C ASP A 16 -3.16 6.01 11.82
N LEU A 17 -2.04 6.17 12.55
CA LEU A 17 -0.90 5.25 12.43
C LEU A 17 -1.20 3.86 12.97
N ASP A 18 -2.01 3.71 14.02
CA ASP A 18 -2.36 2.38 14.55
C ASP A 18 -3.21 1.60 13.54
N ARG A 19 -4.19 2.25 12.93
CA ARG A 19 -5.00 1.65 11.88
C ARG A 19 -4.15 1.30 10.66
N ALA A 20 -3.23 2.19 10.28
CA ALA A 20 -2.31 1.95 9.17
C ALA A 20 -1.39 0.75 9.45
N ALA A 21 -0.85 0.64 10.68
CA ALA A 21 -0.03 -0.50 11.08
C ALA A 21 -0.82 -1.82 10.98
N THR A 22 -2.09 -1.82 11.38
CA THR A 22 -2.95 -2.99 11.24
C THR A 22 -3.05 -3.44 9.78
N PHE A 23 -3.17 -2.51 8.85
CA PHE A 23 -3.25 -2.82 7.42
C PHE A 23 -1.88 -3.23 6.85
N TYR A 24 -0.87 -2.37 6.95
CA TYR A 24 0.42 -2.59 6.28
C TYR A 24 1.22 -3.73 6.91
N GLU A 25 1.28 -3.80 8.23
CA GLU A 25 1.99 -4.85 8.94
C GLU A 25 1.11 -6.09 9.14
N GLY A 26 -0.11 -5.91 9.63
CA GLY A 26 -0.99 -7.02 10.01
C GLY A 26 -1.61 -7.74 8.81
N ILE A 27 -2.11 -7.01 7.82
CA ILE A 27 -2.81 -7.61 6.67
C ILE A 27 -1.83 -7.87 5.52
N LEU A 28 -1.06 -6.86 5.10
CA LEU A 28 -0.10 -7.03 4.02
C LEU A 28 1.16 -7.77 4.46
N GLY A 29 1.42 -7.87 5.76
CA GLY A 29 2.56 -8.61 6.28
C GLY A 29 3.90 -7.93 6.06
N LEU A 30 3.93 -6.60 5.92
CA LEU A 30 5.18 -5.88 5.71
C LEU A 30 6.00 -5.83 6.99
N GLU A 31 7.32 -5.86 6.85
CA GLU A 31 8.26 -5.78 7.96
C GLU A 31 8.54 -4.33 8.33
N ALA A 32 8.39 -4.01 9.61
CA ALA A 32 8.72 -2.67 10.11
C ALA A 32 10.22 -2.43 10.00
N ALA A 33 10.60 -1.24 9.53
CA ALA A 33 11.99 -0.81 9.41
C ALA A 33 12.34 0.21 10.51
N PRO A 34 13.60 0.24 10.99
CA PRO A 34 14.06 1.25 11.93
C PRO A 34 13.86 2.66 11.38
N ARG A 35 13.46 3.59 12.25
CA ARG A 35 13.16 4.96 11.87
C ARG A 35 13.74 5.92 12.90
N SER A 36 14.63 6.80 12.43
CA SER A 36 15.32 7.76 13.29
C SER A 36 14.66 9.13 13.38
N LEU A 37 13.56 9.36 12.65
CA LEU A 37 12.86 10.63 12.64
C LEU A 37 11.96 10.78 13.85
N THR A 38 11.69 12.01 14.27
CA THR A 38 10.94 12.32 15.49
C THR A 38 9.47 12.64 15.25
N PHE A 39 9.09 13.05 14.03
CA PHE A 39 7.67 13.27 13.73
C PHE A 39 6.92 11.95 13.56
N PRO A 40 5.60 11.89 13.83
CA PRO A 40 4.84 10.63 13.77
C PRO A 40 4.84 10.00 12.39
N GLY A 41 5.19 8.72 12.32
CA GLY A 41 5.23 7.97 11.08
C GLY A 41 5.70 6.54 11.30
N LEU A 42 5.63 5.74 10.21
CA LEU A 42 6.08 4.36 10.19
C LEU A 42 6.83 4.10 8.89
N TRP A 43 7.86 3.26 8.96
CA TRP A 43 8.59 2.79 7.78
C TRP A 43 8.49 1.28 7.70
N PHE A 44 8.28 0.78 6.47
CA PHE A 44 8.24 -0.66 6.18
C PHE A 44 9.26 -0.98 5.10
N GLN A 45 9.93 -2.13 5.26
CA GLN A 45 10.97 -2.59 4.35
C GLN A 45 10.43 -3.67 3.41
N ILE A 46 10.68 -3.54 2.12
CA ILE A 46 10.34 -4.53 1.10
C ILE A 46 11.57 -4.67 0.20
N GLY A 47 12.39 -5.71 0.43
CA GLY A 47 13.67 -5.81 -0.27
C GLY A 47 14.51 -4.57 -0.01
N GLU A 48 14.91 -3.86 -1.08
CA GLU A 48 15.66 -2.60 -0.97
C GLU A 48 14.76 -1.36 -1.02
N PHE A 49 13.45 -1.55 -1.15
CA PHE A 49 12.46 -0.49 -1.24
C PHE A 49 11.75 -0.30 0.10
N GLN A 50 11.28 0.92 0.38
CA GLN A 50 10.53 1.20 1.61
C GLN A 50 9.22 1.89 1.32
N ILE A 51 8.23 1.66 2.20
CA ILE A 51 7.02 2.47 2.29
C ILE A 51 7.13 3.30 3.55
N HIS A 52 7.03 4.61 3.40
CA HIS A 52 7.01 5.57 4.50
C HIS A 52 5.60 6.09 4.70
N LEU A 53 5.07 5.97 5.92
CA LEU A 53 3.78 6.53 6.27
C LEU A 53 3.99 7.74 7.18
N MET A 54 3.28 8.84 6.87
CA MET A 54 3.30 10.06 7.67
C MET A 54 1.88 10.36 8.11
N GLN A 55 1.71 10.76 9.37
CA GLN A 55 0.39 11.08 9.88
C GLN A 55 -0.07 12.46 9.39
N CYS A 56 -1.31 12.51 8.92
CA CYS A 56 -1.99 13.74 8.53
C CYS A 56 -3.45 13.62 8.95
N ASP A 57 -3.83 14.34 10.00
CA ASP A 57 -5.19 14.28 10.55
C ASP A 57 -6.22 14.64 9.47
N GLY A 58 -7.26 13.81 9.36
CA GLY A 58 -8.32 14.01 8.38
C GLY A 58 -7.97 13.65 6.94
N TRP A 59 -6.79 13.07 6.70
CA TRP A 59 -6.40 12.68 5.34
C TRP A 59 -7.36 11.67 4.74
N GLN A 60 -7.71 11.89 3.48
CA GLN A 60 -8.39 10.92 2.64
C GLN A 60 -7.80 11.02 1.25
N ALA A 61 -7.32 9.90 0.71
CA ALA A 61 -6.72 9.87 -0.61
C ALA A 61 -7.76 10.16 -1.68
N PRO A 62 -7.47 11.03 -2.65
CA PRO A 62 -8.36 11.27 -3.80
C PRO A 62 -8.54 9.99 -4.61
N CYS A 63 -9.77 9.78 -5.10
CA CYS A 63 -10.07 8.66 -6.00
C CYS A 63 -10.85 9.19 -7.21
N PRO A 64 -10.17 9.90 -8.15
CA PRO A 64 -10.84 10.49 -9.30
C PRO A 64 -11.47 9.46 -10.24
N ARG A 65 -11.04 8.20 -10.20
CA ARG A 65 -11.57 7.11 -11.01
C ARG A 65 -12.13 6.00 -10.10
N PRO A 66 -13.32 6.21 -9.50
CA PRO A 66 -13.87 5.23 -8.54
C PRO A 66 -14.32 3.92 -9.17
N ASP A 67 -14.52 3.89 -10.48
CA ASP A 67 -14.92 2.69 -11.24
C ASP A 67 -13.73 1.82 -11.66
N LYS A 68 -12.56 2.41 -11.84
CA LYS A 68 -11.35 1.73 -12.31
C LYS A 68 -10.17 2.08 -11.41
N TRP A 69 -9.98 1.29 -10.39
CA TRP A 69 -9.03 1.58 -9.33
C TRP A 69 -7.59 1.69 -9.81
N GLY A 70 -7.21 0.85 -10.78
CA GLY A 70 -5.86 0.89 -11.33
C GLY A 70 -5.50 2.14 -12.14
N ARG A 71 -6.47 3.01 -12.40
CA ARG A 71 -6.26 4.29 -13.07
C ARG A 71 -6.07 5.46 -12.11
N ASN A 72 -6.07 5.18 -10.82
CA ASN A 72 -5.73 6.15 -9.79
C ASN A 72 -4.26 6.03 -9.43
N PRO A 73 -3.66 7.07 -8.81
CA PRO A 73 -2.30 6.94 -8.25
C PRO A 73 -2.24 5.76 -7.28
N HIS A 74 -1.23 4.92 -7.42
CA HIS A 74 -1.09 3.74 -6.58
C HIS A 74 0.37 3.28 -6.51
N VAL A 75 0.68 2.46 -5.52
CA VAL A 75 1.93 1.73 -5.43
C VAL A 75 1.66 0.26 -5.77
N ALA A 76 2.56 -0.37 -6.52
CA ALA A 76 2.41 -1.76 -6.94
C ALA A 76 3.44 -2.64 -6.25
N LEU A 77 2.96 -3.75 -5.68
CA LEU A 77 3.75 -4.73 -4.95
C LEU A 77 3.48 -6.13 -5.52
N GLN A 78 4.41 -7.05 -5.34
CA GLN A 78 4.21 -8.47 -5.67
C GLN A 78 4.05 -9.30 -4.39
N VAL A 79 3.27 -10.36 -4.50
CA VAL A 79 3.04 -11.32 -3.42
C VAL A 79 3.21 -12.74 -3.97
N ASP A 80 3.65 -13.65 -3.12
CA ASP A 80 3.84 -15.06 -3.49
C ASP A 80 2.53 -15.84 -3.60
N ASP A 81 1.49 -15.44 -2.87
CA ASP A 81 0.17 -16.09 -2.87
C ASP A 81 -0.95 -15.05 -2.86
N LEU A 82 -1.35 -14.62 -4.05
CA LEU A 82 -2.38 -13.60 -4.22
C LEU A 82 -3.74 -14.05 -3.70
N ALA A 83 -4.11 -15.31 -3.91
CA ALA A 83 -5.39 -15.84 -3.45
C ALA A 83 -5.50 -15.79 -1.91
N ALA A 84 -4.43 -16.15 -1.21
CA ALA A 84 -4.39 -16.10 0.26
C ALA A 84 -4.50 -14.66 0.76
N LEU A 85 -3.81 -13.72 0.13
CA LEU A 85 -3.89 -12.31 0.50
C LEU A 85 -5.27 -11.72 0.24
N LYS A 86 -5.87 -12.05 -0.91
CA LYS A 86 -7.24 -11.64 -1.22
C LYS A 86 -8.23 -12.09 -0.15
N THR A 87 -8.14 -13.35 0.27
CA THR A 87 -8.99 -13.91 1.33
C THR A 87 -8.80 -13.11 2.63
N ARG A 88 -7.56 -12.85 3.02
CA ARG A 88 -7.24 -12.10 4.24
C ARG A 88 -7.80 -10.68 4.19
N LEU A 89 -7.67 -10.00 3.05
CA LEU A 89 -8.24 -8.67 2.87
C LEU A 89 -9.75 -8.67 3.06
N LEU A 90 -10.45 -9.56 2.36
CA LEU A 90 -11.91 -9.64 2.41
C LEU A 90 -12.41 -10.03 3.81
N GLU A 91 -11.77 -10.97 4.47
CA GLU A 91 -12.14 -11.39 5.83
C GLU A 91 -11.97 -10.28 6.86
N ASN A 92 -11.09 -9.32 6.60
CA ASN A 92 -10.85 -8.18 7.49
C ASN A 92 -11.57 -6.90 7.05
N GLY A 93 -12.53 -7.01 6.11
CA GLY A 93 -13.40 -5.91 5.72
C GLY A 93 -12.80 -4.94 4.71
N TYR A 94 -11.65 -5.26 4.11
CA TYR A 94 -11.08 -4.42 3.05
C TYR A 94 -11.68 -4.78 1.70
N LEU A 95 -11.90 -3.75 0.88
CA LEU A 95 -12.45 -3.94 -0.47
C LEU A 95 -11.35 -4.33 -1.44
N VAL A 96 -11.73 -5.12 -2.44
CA VAL A 96 -10.82 -5.61 -3.47
C VAL A 96 -11.48 -5.42 -4.85
N GLN A 97 -10.70 -4.94 -5.81
CA GLN A 97 -11.09 -4.93 -7.22
C GLN A 97 -10.04 -5.70 -8.00
N MET A 98 -10.46 -6.76 -8.72
CA MET A 98 -9.55 -7.53 -9.56
C MET A 98 -9.16 -6.71 -10.79
N SER A 99 -7.94 -6.94 -11.31
CA SER A 99 -7.46 -6.27 -12.52
C SER A 99 -8.39 -6.58 -13.70
N ALA A 100 -8.80 -5.54 -14.42
CA ALA A 100 -9.64 -5.68 -15.61
C ALA A 100 -8.88 -6.22 -16.82
N SER A 101 -7.54 -6.24 -16.77
CA SER A 101 -6.70 -6.69 -17.87
C SER A 101 -6.55 -8.22 -17.96
N GLY A 102 -7.13 -8.97 -17.02
CA GLY A 102 -6.96 -10.43 -16.92
C GLY A 102 -5.66 -10.85 -16.26
N ARG A 103 -4.80 -9.90 -15.85
CA ARG A 103 -3.60 -10.23 -15.08
C ARG A 103 -3.97 -10.75 -13.68
N ALA A 104 -3.13 -11.60 -13.11
CA ALA A 104 -3.26 -12.04 -11.72
C ALA A 104 -2.82 -10.92 -10.79
N ALA A 105 -3.69 -9.92 -10.64
CA ALA A 105 -3.46 -8.74 -9.83
C ALA A 105 -4.78 -8.21 -9.26
N LEU A 106 -4.70 -7.58 -8.10
CA LEU A 106 -5.82 -6.92 -7.47
C LEU A 106 -5.44 -5.50 -7.02
N PHE A 107 -6.46 -4.69 -6.78
CA PHE A 107 -6.34 -3.38 -6.15
C PHE A 107 -7.09 -3.41 -4.83
N THR A 108 -6.49 -2.82 -3.81
CA THR A 108 -7.12 -2.63 -2.50
C THR A 108 -6.81 -1.23 -1.99
N GLN A 109 -7.45 -0.83 -0.92
CA GLN A 109 -7.22 0.48 -0.31
C GLN A 109 -6.95 0.30 1.18
N ASP A 110 -6.03 1.10 1.72
CA ASP A 110 -5.90 1.19 3.17
C ASP A 110 -7.10 1.95 3.77
N GLY A 111 -7.09 2.16 5.07
CA GLY A 111 -8.21 2.83 5.76
C GLY A 111 -8.45 4.28 5.35
N ASP A 112 -7.51 4.90 4.64
CA ASP A 112 -7.59 6.29 4.18
C ASP A 112 -7.79 6.41 2.67
N GLY A 113 -7.98 5.28 1.99
CA GLY A 113 -8.21 5.24 0.56
C GLY A 113 -6.93 5.24 -0.29
N ASN A 114 -5.75 5.16 0.30
CA ASN A 114 -4.52 5.00 -0.48
C ASN A 114 -4.59 3.69 -1.26
N MET A 115 -4.36 3.77 -2.57
CA MET A 115 -4.54 2.64 -3.49
C MET A 115 -3.28 1.80 -3.58
N ILE A 116 -3.42 0.49 -3.42
CA ILE A 116 -2.33 -0.49 -3.51
C ILE A 116 -2.70 -1.54 -4.56
N GLU A 117 -1.80 -1.76 -5.52
CA GLU A 117 -1.90 -2.88 -6.46
C GLU A 117 -1.06 -4.03 -5.94
N ILE A 118 -1.60 -5.25 -5.98
CA ILE A 118 -0.87 -6.46 -5.59
C ILE A 118 -0.93 -7.44 -6.75
N SER A 119 0.23 -7.88 -7.23
CA SER A 119 0.36 -8.83 -8.33
C SER A 119 0.92 -10.15 -7.84
N GLN A 120 0.48 -11.26 -8.46
CA GLN A 120 1.07 -12.57 -8.21
C GLN A 120 2.50 -12.62 -8.77
N ALA A 121 3.44 -13.02 -7.93
CA ALA A 121 4.82 -13.26 -8.37
C ALA A 121 4.91 -14.50 -9.28
#